data_28c254b32c829a134cf762e552177323
#
_entry.id   28c254b32c829a134cf762e552177323
#
_cell.length_a   1.000
_cell.length_b   1.000
_cell.length_c   1.000
_cell.angle_alpha   90.00
_cell.angle_beta   90.00
_cell.angle_gamma   90.00
#
_symmetry.space_group_name_H-M   'P 1'
#
loop_
_entity.id
_entity.type
_entity.pdbx_description
1 polymer ?
#
loop_
_entity_poly.entity_id
_entity_poly.type
_entity_poly.pdbx_seq_one_letter_code
_entity_poly.pdbx_strand_id
1 'polypeptide(L)'
;SLKAAALGGESFFVNEFIAQEDGCTLGLTGNMLGDIEVIPVTDEFIVQSGAFVGSSGDLTLDTKWQGFTKGIFGSNLFMLKTVGTGDMFVNAWGGIIKKELQSGEKMILDNYQLVALSATADYRVTKHGSLKTTLFGGDALVIEIIGPGTVYLQTKNIMEFARALIPFLPQRR
;
A
#
# COMPACT_ATOMS: atom_id res chain seq x y z
N SER A 1 -21.45 -5.32 9.81
CA SER A 1 -20.80 -5.71 11.07
C SER A 1 -19.38 -5.13 11.13
N LEU A 2 -18.90 -4.81 12.32
CA LEU A 2 -17.53 -4.33 12.54
C LEU A 2 -16.68 -5.53 12.95
N LYS A 3 -15.65 -5.86 12.16
CA LYS A 3 -14.69 -6.91 12.51
C LYS A 3 -13.37 -6.25 12.89
N ALA A 4 -12.86 -6.55 14.08
CA ALA A 4 -11.53 -6.14 14.51
C ALA A 4 -10.51 -7.21 14.11
N ALA A 5 -9.47 -6.82 13.40
CA ALA A 5 -8.34 -7.67 13.09
C ALA A 5 -7.08 -7.05 13.72
N ALA A 6 -6.28 -7.84 14.41
CA ALA A 6 -4.98 -7.41 14.91
C ALA A 6 -3.92 -7.77 13.86
N LEU A 7 -3.37 -6.76 13.19
CA LEU A 7 -2.33 -6.92 12.18
C LEU A 7 -1.07 -6.21 12.64
N GLY A 8 0.03 -6.93 12.74
CA GLY A 8 1.32 -6.34 13.12
C GLY A 8 1.33 -5.67 14.50
N GLY A 9 0.42 -6.05 15.42
CA GLY A 9 0.27 -5.44 16.76
C GLY A 9 -0.55 -4.16 16.78
N GLU A 10 -1.25 -3.82 15.70
CA GLU A 10 -2.24 -2.75 15.64
C GLU A 10 -3.64 -3.28 15.40
N SER A 11 -4.65 -2.62 15.96
CA SER A 11 -6.04 -2.95 15.70
C SER A 11 -6.44 -2.33 14.37
N PHE A 12 -6.78 -3.17 13.41
CA PHE A 12 -7.33 -2.78 12.12
C PHE A 12 -8.83 -3.10 12.12
N PHE A 13 -9.66 -2.09 11.90
CA PHE A 13 -11.11 -2.26 11.88
C PHE A 13 -11.60 -2.30 10.44
N VAL A 14 -12.32 -3.36 10.09
CA VAL A 14 -12.97 -3.52 8.79
C VAL A 14 -14.47 -3.50 8.98
N ASN A 15 -15.15 -2.65 8.20
CA ASN A 15 -16.60 -2.66 8.10
C ASN A 15 -17.03 -3.65 7.01
N GLU A 16 -18.00 -4.49 7.33
CA GLU A 16 -18.64 -5.38 6.37
C GLU A 16 -20.01 -4.81 5.99
N PHE A 17 -20.20 -4.58 4.71
CA PHE A 17 -21.45 -4.11 4.12
C PHE A 17 -22.12 -5.25 3.38
N ILE A 18 -23.37 -5.56 3.72
CA ILE A 18 -24.15 -6.63 3.10
C ILE A 18 -25.39 -6.01 2.50
N ALA A 19 -25.56 -6.18 1.18
CA ALA A 19 -26.81 -5.78 0.50
C ALA A 19 -27.98 -6.58 1.05
N GLN A 20 -29.07 -5.91 1.38
CA GLN A 20 -30.28 -6.53 1.90
C GLN A 20 -31.29 -6.84 0.80
N GLU A 21 -31.13 -6.22 -0.37
CA GLU A 21 -31.98 -6.38 -1.55
C GLU A 21 -31.16 -6.16 -2.82
N ASP A 22 -31.70 -6.58 -3.94
CA ASP A 22 -31.08 -6.36 -5.26
C ASP A 22 -31.06 -4.87 -5.61
N GLY A 23 -29.99 -4.45 -6.33
CA GLY A 23 -29.84 -3.08 -6.79
C GLY A 23 -29.24 -2.11 -5.76
N CYS A 24 -28.85 -2.58 -4.57
CA CYS A 24 -28.12 -1.77 -3.62
C CYS A 24 -26.77 -1.31 -4.20
N THR A 25 -26.41 -0.07 -3.91
CA THR A 25 -25.13 0.54 -4.35
C THR A 25 -24.37 1.03 -3.14
N LEU A 26 -23.06 0.76 -3.10
CA LEU A 26 -22.13 1.28 -2.11
C LEU A 26 -21.10 2.16 -2.81
N GLY A 27 -21.03 3.44 -2.40
CA GLY A 27 -19.96 4.35 -2.82
C GLY A 27 -18.75 4.20 -1.91
N LEU A 28 -17.56 4.03 -2.50
CA LEU A 28 -16.30 3.98 -1.79
C LEU A 28 -15.46 5.21 -2.12
N THR A 29 -14.74 5.71 -1.12
CA THR A 29 -13.77 6.80 -1.28
C THR A 29 -12.53 6.50 -0.47
N GLY A 30 -11.38 6.92 -0.98
CA GLY A 30 -10.12 6.86 -0.26
C GLY A 30 -9.79 8.15 0.48
N ASN A 31 -8.76 8.11 1.29
CA ASN A 31 -8.25 9.27 2.05
C ASN A 31 -7.00 9.91 1.43
N MET A 32 -6.49 9.36 0.33
CA MET A 32 -5.34 9.90 -0.39
C MET A 32 -5.81 10.79 -1.54
N LEU A 33 -5.02 11.84 -1.84
CA LEU A 33 -5.31 12.77 -2.93
C LEU A 33 -4.80 12.21 -4.26
N GLY A 34 -5.60 11.38 -4.90
CA GLY A 34 -5.25 10.75 -6.18
C GLY A 34 -6.25 9.71 -6.65
N ASP A 35 -5.76 8.81 -7.47
CA ASP A 35 -6.56 7.81 -8.16
C ASP A 35 -7.09 6.71 -7.21
N ILE A 36 -8.21 6.12 -7.64
CA ILE A 36 -8.74 4.87 -7.11
C ILE A 36 -8.67 3.84 -8.23
N GLU A 37 -8.13 2.68 -7.92
CA GLU A 37 -7.98 1.56 -8.86
C GLU A 37 -8.68 0.32 -8.29
N VAL A 38 -9.24 -0.49 -9.19
CA VAL A 38 -9.79 -1.81 -8.89
C VAL A 38 -8.82 -2.86 -9.35
N ILE A 39 -8.29 -3.63 -8.43
CA ILE A 39 -7.34 -4.71 -8.70
C ILE A 39 -8.06 -6.05 -8.58
N PRO A 40 -8.31 -6.76 -9.70
CA PRO A 40 -8.81 -8.13 -9.64
C PRO A 40 -7.76 -9.04 -9.00
N VAL A 41 -8.15 -9.73 -7.94
CA VAL A 41 -7.30 -10.66 -7.20
C VAL A 41 -7.85 -12.06 -7.38
N THR A 42 -7.00 -13.00 -7.77
CA THR A 42 -7.35 -14.41 -7.94
C THR A 42 -6.59 -15.32 -7.00
N ASP A 43 -5.70 -14.78 -6.19
CA ASP A 43 -4.88 -15.54 -5.23
C ASP A 43 -4.47 -14.64 -4.05
N GLU A 44 -3.28 -14.07 -4.09
CA GLU A 44 -2.72 -13.28 -3.00
C GLU A 44 -2.11 -11.97 -3.51
N PHE A 45 -2.36 -10.91 -2.76
CA PHE A 45 -1.72 -9.61 -2.96
C PHE A 45 -1.23 -9.03 -1.64
N ILE A 46 -0.17 -8.23 -1.74
CA ILE A 46 0.35 -7.44 -0.64
C ILE A 46 0.02 -5.98 -0.97
N VAL A 47 -0.62 -5.27 -0.05
CA VAL A 47 -1.09 -3.90 -0.25
C VAL A 47 -0.70 -3.01 0.93
N GLN A 48 -0.33 -1.77 0.66
CA GLN A 48 -0.08 -0.78 1.70
C GLN A 48 -1.37 -0.49 2.48
N SER A 49 -1.32 -0.53 3.82
CA SER A 49 -2.50 -0.35 4.68
C SER A 49 -3.24 0.96 4.43
N GLY A 50 -2.50 2.06 4.17
CA GLY A 50 -3.09 3.35 3.85
C GLY A 50 -3.76 3.40 2.48
N ALA A 51 -3.32 2.56 1.53
CA ALA A 51 -3.89 2.48 0.19
C ALA A 51 -5.12 1.57 0.10
N PHE A 52 -5.28 0.62 1.02
CA PHE A 52 -6.41 -0.30 1.02
C PHE A 52 -7.71 0.42 1.39
N VAL A 53 -8.68 0.43 0.49
CA VAL A 53 -10.01 1.03 0.67
C VAL A 53 -11.02 -0.04 1.07
N GLY A 54 -10.95 -1.20 0.44
CA GLY A 54 -11.88 -2.30 0.69
C GLY A 54 -11.70 -3.44 -0.29
N SER A 55 -12.53 -4.45 -0.16
CA SER A 55 -12.57 -5.60 -1.08
C SER A 55 -14.00 -6.11 -1.25
N SER A 56 -14.23 -6.82 -2.36
CA SER A 56 -15.47 -7.53 -2.64
C SER A 56 -15.20 -9.01 -2.93
N GLY A 57 -16.26 -9.79 -3.02
CA GLY A 57 -16.15 -11.23 -3.24
C GLY A 57 -15.65 -11.97 -1.99
N ASP A 58 -14.90 -13.05 -2.22
CA ASP A 58 -14.32 -13.89 -1.15
C ASP A 58 -12.91 -13.44 -0.73
N LEU A 59 -12.53 -12.22 -1.09
CA LEU A 59 -11.23 -11.66 -0.75
C LEU A 59 -11.19 -11.21 0.72
N THR A 60 -10.26 -11.75 1.48
CA THR A 60 -10.09 -11.50 2.91
C THR A 60 -8.68 -11.01 3.24
N LEU A 61 -8.52 -10.38 4.41
CA LEU A 61 -7.21 -9.99 4.94
C LEU A 61 -6.62 -11.14 5.76
N ASP A 62 -5.38 -11.53 5.43
CA ASP A 62 -4.63 -12.49 6.26
C ASP A 62 -4.09 -11.79 7.50
N THR A 63 -4.76 -12.02 8.63
CA THR A 63 -4.42 -11.43 9.93
C THR A 63 -3.17 -12.06 10.59
N LYS A 64 -2.66 -13.15 10.06
CA LYS A 64 -1.48 -13.87 10.59
C LYS A 64 -0.19 -13.48 9.88
N TRP A 65 -0.30 -12.84 8.73
CA TRP A 65 0.88 -12.49 7.95
C TRP A 65 1.68 -11.34 8.61
N GLN A 66 2.98 -11.51 8.71
CA GLN A 66 3.90 -10.57 9.37
C GLN A 66 5.09 -10.17 8.48
N GLY A 67 4.91 -10.20 7.16
CA GLY A 67 6.00 -10.07 6.20
C GLY A 67 6.72 -8.73 6.15
N PHE A 68 6.02 -7.61 6.45
CA PHE A 68 6.64 -6.28 6.56
C PHE A 68 6.51 -5.75 7.98
N THR A 69 7.62 -5.61 8.67
CA THR A 69 7.63 -5.09 10.04
C THR A 69 7.41 -3.57 10.09
N LYS A 70 6.88 -3.08 11.22
CA LYS A 70 6.74 -1.66 11.54
C LYS A 70 8.05 -0.90 11.30
N GLY A 71 7.96 0.28 10.77
CA GLY A 71 9.08 1.20 10.59
C GLY A 71 9.68 1.25 9.19
N ILE A 72 9.32 0.32 8.29
CA ILE A 72 9.81 0.33 6.90
C ILE A 72 9.15 1.43 6.08
N PHE A 73 7.87 1.74 6.37
CA PHE A 73 7.06 2.74 5.66
C PHE A 73 6.77 4.00 6.49
N GLY A 74 7.51 4.25 7.57
CA GLY A 74 7.20 5.30 8.55
C GLY A 74 6.36 4.77 9.71
N SER A 75 6.04 5.63 10.67
CA SER A 75 5.46 5.23 11.96
C SER A 75 4.05 4.60 11.87
N ASN A 76 3.32 4.79 10.78
CA ASN A 76 1.90 4.43 10.68
C ASN A 76 1.53 3.61 9.43
N LEU A 77 2.49 3.25 8.59
CA LEU A 77 2.23 2.46 7.39
C LEU A 77 2.80 1.05 7.56
N PHE A 78 2.00 0.07 7.24
CA PHE A 78 2.38 -1.34 7.20
C PHE A 78 1.73 -2.01 5.98
N MET A 79 2.20 -3.19 5.63
CA MET A 79 1.61 -3.94 4.52
C MET A 79 0.56 -4.90 5.04
N LEU A 80 -0.49 -5.05 4.27
CA LEU A 80 -1.56 -6.03 4.45
C LEU A 80 -1.40 -7.11 3.39
N LYS A 81 -1.75 -8.34 3.72
CA LYS A 81 -1.86 -9.43 2.74
C LYS A 81 -3.34 -9.74 2.54
N THR A 82 -3.77 -9.74 1.29
CA THR A 82 -5.10 -10.20 0.89
C THR A 82 -5.00 -11.61 0.31
N VAL A 83 -6.00 -12.43 0.59
CA VAL A 83 -6.07 -13.83 0.15
C VAL A 83 -7.47 -14.14 -0.35
N GLY A 84 -7.56 -14.84 -1.46
CA GLY A 84 -8.82 -15.27 -2.05
C GLY A 84 -9.09 -14.66 -3.42
N THR A 85 -10.36 -14.70 -3.84
CA THR A 85 -10.78 -14.20 -5.15
C THR A 85 -11.80 -13.08 -4.98
N GLY A 86 -11.58 -11.98 -5.69
CA GLY A 86 -12.48 -10.81 -5.66
C GLY A 86 -11.78 -9.57 -6.16
N ASP A 87 -12.40 -8.43 -5.96
CA ASP A 87 -11.84 -7.13 -6.31
C ASP A 87 -11.29 -6.44 -5.07
N MET A 88 -10.06 -5.96 -5.17
CA MET A 88 -9.44 -5.09 -4.18
C MET A 88 -9.49 -3.64 -4.67
N PHE A 89 -10.02 -2.76 -3.84
CA PHE A 89 -10.09 -1.32 -4.12
C PHE A 89 -8.94 -0.62 -3.41
N VAL A 90 -8.13 0.09 -4.18
CA VAL A 90 -6.99 0.83 -3.65
C VAL A 90 -7.06 2.30 -4.03
N ASN A 91 -6.54 3.16 -3.16
CA ASN A 91 -6.40 4.60 -3.38
C ASN A 91 -4.92 4.97 -3.28
N ALA A 92 -4.48 5.97 -4.01
CA ALA A 92 -3.08 6.37 -4.06
C ALA A 92 -2.89 7.89 -4.00
N TRP A 93 -1.66 8.31 -3.73
CA TRP A 93 -1.23 9.69 -3.89
C TRP A 93 -0.85 9.96 -5.35
N GLY A 94 -1.59 10.86 -6.02
CA GLY A 94 -1.44 11.11 -7.45
C GLY A 94 -2.00 9.98 -8.30
N GLY A 95 -1.35 9.66 -9.40
CA GLY A 95 -1.77 8.59 -10.31
C GLY A 95 -1.28 7.21 -9.87
N ILE A 96 -1.96 6.16 -10.32
CA ILE A 96 -1.55 4.76 -10.16
C ILE A 96 -0.91 4.27 -11.45
N ILE A 97 0.25 3.62 -11.35
CA ILE A 97 0.95 2.97 -12.45
C ILE A 97 1.01 1.48 -12.19
N LYS A 98 0.48 0.69 -13.11
CA LYS A 98 0.62 -0.77 -13.13
C LYS A 98 1.86 -1.17 -13.91
N LYS A 99 2.70 -2.04 -13.35
CA LYS A 99 3.87 -2.62 -14.02
C LYS A 99 3.84 -4.15 -13.87
N GLU A 100 3.95 -4.83 -14.99
CA GLU A 100 4.14 -6.29 -15.04
C GLU A 100 5.64 -6.58 -15.11
N LEU A 101 6.15 -7.36 -14.15
CA LEU A 101 7.54 -7.81 -14.12
C LEU A 101 7.63 -9.24 -14.66
N GLN A 102 8.53 -9.46 -15.59
CA GLN A 102 8.86 -10.79 -16.11
C GLN A 102 9.71 -11.57 -15.10
N SER A 103 9.81 -12.89 -15.27
CA SER A 103 10.65 -13.73 -14.42
C SER A 103 12.10 -13.24 -14.40
N GLY A 104 12.60 -12.94 -13.20
CA GLY A 104 13.95 -12.41 -12.97
C GLY A 104 14.11 -10.90 -13.27
N GLU A 105 13.08 -10.24 -13.80
CA GLU A 105 13.10 -8.76 -13.95
C GLU A 105 13.12 -8.11 -12.57
N LYS A 106 14.01 -7.12 -12.43
CA LYS A 106 14.20 -6.41 -11.15
C LYS A 106 13.71 -4.99 -11.26
N MET A 107 13.04 -4.52 -10.21
CA MET A 107 12.62 -3.14 -10.02
C MET A 107 13.08 -2.67 -8.65
N ILE A 108 13.66 -1.47 -8.58
CA ILE A 108 13.98 -0.81 -7.31
C ILE A 108 13.15 0.44 -7.21
N LEU A 109 12.48 0.64 -6.09
CA LEU A 109 11.63 1.78 -5.84
C LEU A 109 11.75 2.29 -4.40
N ASP A 110 11.40 3.55 -4.20
CA ASP A 110 11.23 4.12 -2.87
C ASP A 110 10.05 3.42 -2.16
N ASN A 111 10.21 3.12 -0.88
CA ASN A 111 9.18 2.43 -0.10
C ASN A 111 7.84 3.16 -0.10
N TYR A 112 7.83 4.51 -0.17
CA TYR A 112 6.60 5.30 -0.21
C TYR A 112 5.86 5.24 -1.55
N GLN A 113 6.48 4.70 -2.61
CA GLN A 113 5.84 4.59 -3.92
C GLN A 113 5.10 3.27 -4.14
N LEU A 114 5.33 2.26 -3.31
CA LEU A 114 4.63 0.97 -3.44
C LEU A 114 3.20 1.11 -2.93
N VAL A 115 2.22 0.76 -3.79
CA VAL A 115 0.79 0.65 -3.45
C VAL A 115 0.44 -0.80 -3.17
N ALA A 116 0.70 -1.68 -4.13
CA ALA A 116 0.43 -3.11 -4.01
C ALA A 116 1.35 -3.93 -4.91
N LEU A 117 1.55 -5.20 -4.55
CA LEU A 117 2.25 -6.17 -5.40
C LEU A 117 1.61 -7.55 -5.26
N SER A 118 1.62 -8.34 -6.35
CA SER A 118 1.21 -9.73 -6.31
C SER A 118 2.18 -10.56 -5.47
N ALA A 119 1.68 -11.52 -4.70
CA ALA A 119 2.53 -12.38 -3.85
C ALA A 119 3.42 -13.35 -4.65
N THR A 120 3.27 -13.41 -5.98
CA THR A 120 4.17 -14.15 -6.87
C THR A 120 5.53 -13.48 -7.08
N ALA A 121 5.63 -12.18 -6.77
CA ALA A 121 6.89 -11.44 -6.84
C ALA A 121 7.66 -11.58 -5.51
N ASP A 122 8.95 -11.85 -5.62
CA ASP A 122 9.85 -11.72 -4.48
C ASP A 122 10.16 -10.25 -4.19
N TYR A 123 10.36 -9.92 -2.93
CA TYR A 123 10.74 -8.57 -2.55
C TYR A 123 11.70 -8.57 -1.37
N ARG A 124 12.53 -7.55 -1.30
CA ARG A 124 13.39 -7.27 -0.14
C ARG A 124 13.51 -5.79 0.11
N VAL A 125 13.57 -5.41 1.37
CA VAL A 125 13.80 -4.04 1.78
C VAL A 125 15.27 -3.87 2.08
N THR A 126 15.88 -2.86 1.47
CA THR A 126 17.30 -2.56 1.65
C THR A 126 17.48 -1.07 1.97
N LYS A 127 18.56 -0.74 2.65
CA LYS A 127 18.99 0.65 2.81
C LYS A 127 19.83 1.05 1.61
N HIS A 128 19.41 2.10 0.92
CA HIS A 128 20.21 2.66 -0.18
C HIS A 128 21.00 3.85 0.34
N GLY A 129 22.33 3.75 0.28
CA GLY A 129 23.22 4.84 0.64
C GLY A 129 24.42 4.40 1.48
N SER A 130 25.53 5.15 1.35
CA SER A 130 26.68 5.01 2.25
C SER A 130 26.38 5.70 3.57
N LEU A 131 27.12 5.34 4.64
CA LEU A 131 27.05 5.99 5.96
C LEU A 131 27.08 7.55 5.92
N LYS A 132 27.59 8.16 4.84
CA LYS A 132 27.64 9.61 4.66
C LYS A 132 26.30 10.22 4.21
N THR A 133 25.49 9.48 3.43
CA THR A 133 24.15 9.95 3.01
C THR A 133 23.13 9.87 4.11
N THR A 134 23.28 8.96 5.05
CA THR A 134 22.42 8.81 6.25
C THR A 134 22.48 10.03 7.17
N LEU A 135 23.62 10.74 7.22
CA LEU A 135 23.81 11.93 8.07
C LEU A 135 23.14 13.21 7.52
N PHE A 136 22.80 13.26 6.22
CA PHE A 136 22.32 14.48 5.57
C PHE A 136 20.93 14.35 4.91
N GLY A 137 20.33 13.16 4.81
CA GLY A 137 19.11 12.97 4.02
C GLY A 137 18.07 12.00 4.58
N GLY A 138 18.30 11.41 5.73
CA GLY A 138 17.43 10.34 6.25
C GLY A 138 17.71 8.98 5.58
N ASP A 139 17.41 7.89 6.27
CA ASP A 139 17.53 6.52 5.75
C ASP A 139 16.55 6.33 4.58
N ALA A 140 17.02 6.46 3.35
CA ALA A 140 16.23 6.09 2.17
C ALA A 140 16.11 4.56 2.13
N LEU A 141 14.99 4.05 2.58
CA LEU A 141 14.65 2.65 2.41
C LEU A 141 14.12 2.45 0.99
N VAL A 142 14.69 1.49 0.29
CA VAL A 142 14.23 1.07 -1.02
C VAL A 142 13.74 -0.37 -0.97
N ILE A 143 12.76 -0.64 -1.82
CA ILE A 143 12.24 -1.98 -2.04
C ILE A 143 12.78 -2.48 -3.37
N GLU A 144 13.51 -3.59 -3.36
CA GLU A 144 13.83 -4.34 -4.56
C GLU A 144 12.76 -5.41 -4.76
N ILE A 145 12.10 -5.38 -5.90
CA ILE A 145 11.08 -6.36 -6.31
C ILE A 145 11.65 -7.17 -7.46
N ILE A 146 11.44 -8.48 -7.43
CA ILE A 146 11.91 -9.42 -8.46
C ILE A 146 10.71 -10.20 -8.95
N GLY A 147 10.41 -10.09 -10.26
CA GLY A 147 9.34 -10.83 -10.92
C GLY A 147 9.56 -12.34 -11.00
N PRO A 148 8.54 -13.09 -11.32
CA PRO A 148 7.33 -12.62 -12.03
C PRO A 148 6.28 -12.02 -11.09
N GLY A 149 5.57 -10.99 -11.56
CA GLY A 149 4.44 -10.45 -10.81
C GLY A 149 4.02 -9.04 -11.23
N THR A 150 2.92 -8.60 -10.67
CA THR A 150 2.34 -7.28 -10.92
C THR A 150 2.66 -6.34 -9.76
N VAL A 151 3.10 -5.12 -10.07
CA VAL A 151 3.38 -4.07 -9.10
C VAL A 151 2.53 -2.85 -9.42
N TYR A 152 1.88 -2.29 -8.41
CA TYR A 152 1.15 -1.03 -8.48
C TYR A 152 1.91 0.04 -7.71
N LEU A 153 2.14 1.17 -8.36
CA LEU A 153 2.94 2.28 -7.87
C LEU A 153 2.11 3.55 -7.83
N GLN A 154 2.40 4.42 -6.87
CA GLN A 154 1.85 5.78 -6.85
C GLN A 154 2.89 6.80 -7.34
N THR A 155 2.41 7.83 -8.03
CA THR A 155 3.28 8.86 -8.63
C THR A 155 3.67 9.98 -7.66
N LYS A 156 3.02 10.06 -6.51
CA LYS A 156 3.29 11.00 -5.42
C LYS A 156 3.34 10.27 -4.09
N ASN A 157 3.79 10.94 -3.05
CA ASN A 157 3.72 10.44 -1.68
C ASN A 157 3.41 11.57 -0.69
N ILE A 158 2.96 11.22 0.49
CA ILE A 158 2.57 12.17 1.53
C ILE A 158 3.72 13.07 1.98
N MET A 159 4.96 12.56 1.99
CA MET A 159 6.13 13.33 2.44
C MET A 159 6.47 14.46 1.46
N GLU A 160 6.41 14.17 0.15
CA GLU A 160 6.59 15.20 -0.88
C GLU A 160 5.46 16.22 -0.87
N PHE A 161 4.22 15.77 -0.70
CA PHE A 161 3.07 16.66 -0.56
C PHE A 161 3.20 17.59 0.64
N ALA A 162 3.54 17.04 1.80
CA ALA A 162 3.75 17.83 3.01
C ALA A 162 4.89 18.86 2.84
N ARG A 163 6.02 18.46 2.22
CA ARG A 163 7.12 19.37 1.92
C ARG A 163 6.71 20.51 0.98
N ALA A 164 5.88 20.23 -0.01
CA ALA A 164 5.38 21.24 -0.93
C ALA A 164 4.48 22.28 -0.24
N LEU A 165 3.82 21.92 0.88
CA LEU A 165 2.97 22.83 1.64
C LEU A 165 3.75 23.72 2.61
N ILE A 166 4.93 23.28 3.08
CA ILE A 166 5.72 24.02 4.11
C ILE A 166 5.90 25.52 3.79
N PRO A 167 6.23 25.95 2.55
CA PRO A 167 6.42 27.35 2.22
C PRO A 167 5.16 28.22 2.40
N PHE A 168 3.98 27.59 2.40
CA PHE A 168 2.68 28.27 2.50
C PHE A 168 2.12 28.29 3.93
N LEU A 169 2.78 27.58 4.86
CA LEU A 169 2.35 27.56 6.26
C LEU A 169 2.79 28.83 6.99
N PRO A 170 1.98 29.35 7.93
CA PRO A 170 2.38 30.48 8.76
C PRO A 170 3.64 30.13 9.56
N GLN A 171 4.62 31.03 9.54
CA GLN A 171 5.81 30.87 10.35
C GLN A 171 5.44 30.91 11.84
N ARG A 172 5.82 29.88 12.59
CA ARG A 172 5.72 29.92 14.05
C ARG A 172 6.63 31.04 14.55
N ARG A 173 6.03 32.03 15.18
CA ARG A 173 6.76 33.01 15.99
C ARG A 173 7.26 32.39 17.27
#